data_4dce9a7cdfd98c2c8f59e6b86fbf5fb0
#
_entry.id   4dce9a7cdfd98c2c8f59e6b86fbf5fb0
#
_cell.length_a   1.000
_cell.length_b   1.000
_cell.length_c   1.000
_cell.angle_alpha   90.00
_cell.angle_beta   90.00
_cell.angle_gamma   90.00
#
_symmetry.space_group_name_H-M   'P 1'
#
loop_
_entity.id
_entity.type
_entity.pdbx_description
1 polymer ?
#
loop_
_entity_poly.entity_id
_entity_poly.type
_entity_poly.pdbx_seq_one_letter_code
_entity_poly.pdbx_strand_id
1 'polypeptide(L)'
;MTAGISNATTPGLSAPATPGPGTINTILLIDACLTPAAMVNAVITATEVKTQVLMARGARTPEGYTATGTSTDAVAVASTGRGTPLPYAGPVTLLGWLIGRCVRSALGAALAHE
;
A
#
# COMPACT_ATOMS: atom_id res chain seq x y z
N MET A 1 7.01 -7.00 2.48
CA MET A 1 6.83 -5.94 1.45
C MET A 1 8.09 -5.80 0.62
N THR A 2 7.94 -5.65 -0.67
CA THR A 2 9.03 -5.29 -1.58
C THR A 2 8.67 -4.00 -2.30
N ALA A 3 9.66 -3.18 -2.63
CA ALA A 3 9.41 -1.90 -3.29
C ALA A 3 10.53 -1.54 -4.26
N GLY A 4 10.14 -1.23 -5.49
CA GLY A 4 11.00 -0.63 -6.51
C GLY A 4 10.19 0.41 -7.27
N ILE A 5 10.68 1.63 -7.35
CA ILE A 5 9.92 2.77 -7.90
C ILE A 5 10.37 3.23 -9.28
N SER A 6 11.15 2.41 -10.00
CA SER A 6 11.56 2.72 -11.37
C SER A 6 10.38 2.81 -12.36
N ASN A 7 9.24 2.24 -12.01
CA ASN A 7 8.00 2.27 -12.79
C ASN A 7 6.95 3.17 -12.11
N ALA A 8 7.38 4.29 -11.56
CA ALA A 8 6.51 5.20 -10.80
C ALA A 8 5.45 5.85 -11.68
N THR A 9 4.23 5.89 -11.19
CA THR A 9 3.07 6.43 -11.91
C THR A 9 2.16 7.22 -10.97
N THR A 10 1.25 7.96 -11.59
CA THR A 10 0.13 8.60 -10.88
C THR A 10 -1.14 8.47 -11.71
N PRO A 11 -2.23 7.92 -11.12
CA PRO A 11 -3.47 7.69 -11.86
C PRO A 11 -4.05 8.98 -12.45
N GLY A 12 -4.52 8.89 -13.68
CA GLY A 12 -5.18 10.01 -14.37
C GLY A 12 -4.23 11.02 -15.00
N LEU A 13 -2.94 10.97 -14.69
CA LEU A 13 -1.91 11.84 -15.28
C LEU A 13 -0.88 11.04 -16.07
N SER A 14 -0.42 9.91 -15.57
CA SER A 14 0.43 8.99 -16.32
C SER A 14 -0.33 8.43 -17.51
N ALA A 15 0.24 8.53 -18.71
CA ALA A 15 -0.39 8.02 -19.93
C ALA A 15 -0.40 6.49 -19.95
N PRO A 16 -1.39 5.85 -20.62
CA PRO A 16 -1.38 4.42 -20.83
C PRO A 16 -0.10 3.96 -21.52
N ALA A 17 0.53 2.91 -20.98
CA ALA A 17 1.77 2.35 -21.49
C ALA A 17 1.92 0.89 -21.08
N THR A 18 2.84 0.17 -21.71
CA THR A 18 3.24 -1.16 -21.25
C THR A 18 4.05 -1.02 -19.96
N PRO A 19 3.68 -1.72 -18.87
CA PRO A 19 4.42 -1.65 -17.63
C PRO A 19 5.87 -2.12 -17.79
N GLY A 20 6.80 -1.38 -17.19
CA GLY A 20 8.20 -1.76 -17.07
C GLY A 20 8.52 -2.40 -15.72
N PRO A 21 9.81 -2.69 -15.44
CA PRO A 21 10.25 -3.18 -14.16
C PRO A 21 9.99 -2.16 -13.03
N GLY A 22 9.75 -2.67 -11.84
CA GLY A 22 9.47 -1.86 -10.66
C GLY A 22 8.03 -2.04 -10.21
N THR A 23 7.86 -2.43 -8.95
CA THR A 23 6.54 -2.63 -8.35
C THR A 23 6.64 -2.50 -6.84
N ILE A 24 5.51 -2.29 -6.21
CA ILE A 24 5.38 -2.36 -4.75
C ILE A 24 4.42 -3.50 -4.43
N ASN A 25 4.93 -4.53 -3.76
CA ASN A 25 4.13 -5.66 -3.31
C ASN A 25 3.95 -5.59 -1.80
N THR A 26 2.72 -5.56 -1.36
CA THR A 26 2.35 -5.52 0.06
C THR A 26 1.57 -6.77 0.43
N ILE A 27 1.98 -7.44 1.50
CA ILE A 27 1.23 -8.54 2.09
C ILE A 27 0.92 -8.15 3.54
N LEU A 28 -0.38 -8.11 3.86
CA LEU A 28 -0.86 -7.87 5.22
C LEU A 28 -1.27 -9.20 5.83
N LEU A 29 -0.58 -9.61 6.90
CA LEU A 29 -0.92 -10.80 7.68
C LEU A 29 -1.59 -10.32 8.97
N ILE A 30 -2.88 -10.62 9.13
CA ILE A 30 -3.69 -10.07 10.22
C ILE A 30 -4.26 -11.21 11.06
N ASP A 31 -3.87 -11.24 12.34
CA ASP A 31 -4.40 -12.21 13.28
C ASP A 31 -5.72 -11.69 13.90
N ALA A 32 -6.75 -11.70 13.08
CA ALA A 32 -8.10 -11.30 13.46
C ALA A 32 -9.10 -11.85 12.44
N CYS A 33 -10.38 -11.76 12.76
CA CYS A 33 -11.46 -12.11 11.86
C CYS A 33 -11.96 -10.84 11.17
N LEU A 34 -11.65 -10.65 9.90
CA LEU A 34 -12.10 -9.50 9.12
C LEU A 34 -13.33 -9.86 8.31
N THR A 35 -14.36 -9.00 8.36
CA THR A 35 -15.46 -9.07 7.40
C THR A 35 -14.95 -8.75 5.98
N PRO A 36 -15.67 -9.12 4.92
CA PRO A 36 -15.31 -8.71 3.56
C PRO A 36 -15.13 -7.19 3.41
N ALA A 37 -15.99 -6.40 4.07
CA ALA A 37 -15.87 -4.95 4.07
C ALA A 37 -14.57 -4.48 4.73
N ALA A 38 -14.19 -5.09 5.86
CA ALA A 38 -12.92 -4.78 6.54
C ALA A 38 -11.70 -5.16 5.68
N MET A 39 -11.78 -6.26 4.90
CA MET A 39 -10.72 -6.63 3.97
C MET A 39 -10.49 -5.54 2.91
N VAL A 40 -11.57 -5.00 2.35
CA VAL A 40 -11.49 -3.89 1.39
C VAL A 40 -10.93 -2.63 2.07
N ASN A 41 -11.40 -2.31 3.28
CA ASN A 41 -10.85 -1.20 4.07
C ASN A 41 -9.35 -1.35 4.29
N ALA A 42 -8.88 -2.56 4.58
CA ALA A 42 -7.45 -2.81 4.80
C ALA A 42 -6.62 -2.46 3.56
N VAL A 43 -7.10 -2.82 2.37
CA VAL A 43 -6.45 -2.46 1.09
C VAL A 43 -6.41 -0.94 0.91
N ILE A 44 -7.53 -0.26 1.18
CA ILE A 44 -7.61 1.20 1.09
C ILE A 44 -6.61 1.85 2.06
N THR A 45 -6.64 1.45 3.32
CA THR A 45 -5.76 2.02 4.36
C THR A 45 -4.28 1.81 4.02
N ALA A 46 -3.90 0.60 3.60
CA ALA A 46 -2.53 0.32 3.18
C ALA A 46 -2.11 1.17 1.97
N THR A 47 -3.00 1.34 1.01
CA THR A 47 -2.74 2.14 -0.19
C THR A 47 -2.57 3.62 0.13
N GLU A 48 -3.40 4.17 1.02
CA GLU A 48 -3.27 5.56 1.46
C GLU A 48 -1.91 5.81 2.13
N VAL A 49 -1.48 4.89 2.99
CA VAL A 49 -0.17 4.99 3.66
C VAL A 49 0.96 4.91 2.64
N LYS A 50 0.91 3.94 1.73
CA LYS A 50 1.91 3.81 0.66
C LYS A 50 2.03 5.11 -0.13
N THR A 51 0.92 5.66 -0.56
CA THR A 51 0.88 6.91 -1.32
C THR A 51 1.50 8.06 -0.53
N GLN A 52 1.13 8.22 0.73
CA GLN A 52 1.66 9.29 1.57
C GLN A 52 3.18 9.15 1.77
N VAL A 53 3.68 7.93 2.00
CA VAL A 53 5.12 7.69 2.16
C VAL A 53 5.88 8.07 0.89
N LEU A 54 5.39 7.66 -0.28
CA LEU A 54 6.04 8.01 -1.55
C LEU A 54 6.03 9.52 -1.79
N MET A 55 4.93 10.19 -1.53
CA MET A 55 4.83 11.65 -1.66
C MET A 55 5.80 12.36 -0.71
N ALA A 56 5.86 11.93 0.55
CA ALA A 56 6.77 12.51 1.54
C ALA A 56 8.25 12.32 1.18
N ARG A 57 8.56 11.26 0.44
CA ARG A 57 9.92 11.00 -0.06
C ARG A 57 10.24 11.71 -1.38
N GLY A 58 9.29 12.45 -1.93
CA GLY A 58 9.47 13.16 -3.19
C GLY A 58 9.55 12.26 -4.42
N ALA A 59 8.94 11.05 -4.36
CA ALA A 59 8.90 10.17 -5.51
C ALA A 59 8.19 10.83 -6.70
N ARG A 60 8.78 10.70 -7.89
CA ARG A 60 8.29 11.34 -9.12
C ARG A 60 8.11 10.33 -10.22
N THR A 61 7.13 10.57 -11.08
CA THR A 61 7.01 9.85 -12.36
C THR A 61 8.11 10.31 -13.31
N PRO A 62 8.37 9.58 -14.40
CA PRO A 62 9.33 10.03 -15.44
C PRO A 62 9.00 11.41 -16.00
N GLU A 63 7.71 11.78 -16.05
CA GLU A 63 7.25 13.09 -16.54
C GLU A 63 7.36 14.20 -15.49
N GLY A 64 7.73 13.87 -14.25
CA GLY A 64 7.91 14.83 -13.16
C GLY A 64 6.69 15.06 -12.28
N TYR A 65 5.61 14.29 -12.43
CA TYR A 65 4.47 14.33 -11.51
C TYR A 65 4.83 13.67 -10.18
N THR A 66 4.16 14.09 -9.11
CA THR A 66 4.23 13.39 -7.83
C THR A 66 3.71 11.95 -8.02
N ALA A 67 4.52 10.95 -7.71
CA ALA A 67 4.12 9.56 -7.82
C ALA A 67 3.29 9.11 -6.62
N THR A 68 2.28 8.28 -6.87
CA THR A 68 1.45 7.68 -5.82
C THR A 68 1.69 6.19 -5.66
N GLY A 69 2.38 5.59 -6.59
CA GLY A 69 2.71 4.17 -6.64
C GLY A 69 3.43 3.83 -7.92
N THR A 70 3.34 2.57 -8.32
CA THR A 70 3.82 2.09 -9.62
C THR A 70 2.63 1.57 -10.43
N SER A 71 2.87 1.25 -11.70
CA SER A 71 1.79 0.75 -12.58
C SER A 71 1.37 -0.69 -12.25
N THR A 72 2.06 -1.38 -11.35
CA THR A 72 1.84 -2.80 -11.09
C THR A 72 1.70 -3.14 -9.60
N ASP A 73 1.43 -2.16 -8.76
CA ASP A 73 1.30 -2.39 -7.32
C ASP A 73 0.26 -3.46 -6.99
N ALA A 74 0.56 -4.26 -5.99
CA ALA A 74 -0.33 -5.30 -5.52
C ALA A 74 -0.41 -5.29 -3.99
N VAL A 75 -1.61 -5.58 -3.46
CA VAL A 75 -1.86 -5.74 -2.04
C VAL A 75 -2.59 -7.05 -1.82
N ALA A 76 -2.04 -7.91 -0.98
CA ALA A 76 -2.70 -9.12 -0.51
C ALA A 76 -3.03 -8.97 0.97
N VAL A 77 -4.24 -9.35 1.37
CA VAL A 77 -4.68 -9.34 2.77
C VAL A 77 -5.04 -10.75 3.19
N ALA A 78 -4.37 -11.25 4.22
CA ALA A 78 -4.65 -12.55 4.82
C ALA A 78 -5.11 -12.37 6.26
N SER A 79 -6.29 -12.93 6.57
CA SER A 79 -6.90 -12.90 7.90
C SER A 79 -6.93 -14.32 8.47
N THR A 80 -6.55 -14.50 9.73
CA THR A 80 -6.63 -15.82 10.38
C THR A 80 -8.06 -16.27 10.63
N GLY A 81 -9.00 -15.35 10.65
CA GLY A 81 -10.40 -15.62 11.00
C GLY A 81 -10.62 -15.83 12.49
N ARG A 82 -9.62 -15.58 13.33
CA ARG A 82 -9.72 -15.77 14.77
C ARG A 82 -10.31 -14.53 15.47
N GLY A 83 -11.12 -14.77 16.49
CA GLY A 83 -11.69 -13.73 17.34
C GLY A 83 -13.03 -13.19 16.83
N THR A 84 -13.50 -12.13 17.46
CA THR A 84 -14.74 -11.47 17.09
C THR A 84 -14.59 -10.77 15.74
N PRO A 85 -15.56 -10.91 14.83
CA PRO A 85 -15.48 -10.25 13.53
C PRO A 85 -15.31 -8.74 13.65
N LEU A 86 -14.32 -8.20 12.94
CA LEU A 86 -14.05 -6.78 12.86
C LEU A 86 -14.70 -6.24 11.57
N PRO A 87 -15.63 -5.28 11.68
CA PRO A 87 -16.33 -4.77 10.49
C PRO A 87 -15.56 -3.72 9.72
N TYR A 88 -14.52 -3.12 10.30
CA TYR A 88 -13.80 -2.00 9.72
C TYR A 88 -12.29 -2.10 9.94
N ALA A 89 -11.53 -1.53 9.00
CA ALA A 89 -10.08 -1.39 9.08
C ALA A 89 -9.64 0.02 8.62
N GLY A 90 -10.50 1.01 8.79
CA GLY A 90 -10.21 2.40 8.44
C GLY A 90 -9.17 3.03 9.37
N PRO A 91 -8.68 4.24 9.04
CA PRO A 91 -7.50 4.83 9.68
C PRO A 91 -7.56 5.04 11.18
N VAL A 92 -8.76 5.27 11.74
CA VAL A 92 -8.92 5.52 13.18
C VAL A 92 -9.35 4.28 13.97
N THR A 93 -9.54 3.14 13.32
CA THR A 93 -9.68 1.86 14.04
C THR A 93 -8.33 1.41 14.54
N LEU A 94 -8.28 0.61 15.61
CA LEU A 94 -7.03 0.03 16.08
C LEU A 94 -6.34 -0.76 14.97
N LEU A 95 -7.09 -1.57 14.23
CA LEU A 95 -6.54 -2.37 13.14
C LEU A 95 -5.96 -1.47 12.03
N GLY A 96 -6.68 -0.44 11.60
CA GLY A 96 -6.20 0.50 10.59
C GLY A 96 -4.97 1.27 11.05
N TRP A 97 -4.90 1.66 12.32
CA TRP A 97 -3.73 2.29 12.90
C TRP A 97 -2.52 1.35 12.84
N LEU A 98 -2.70 0.07 13.21
CA LEU A 98 -1.64 -0.93 13.14
C LEU A 98 -1.17 -1.18 11.69
N ILE A 99 -2.11 -1.29 10.76
CA ILE A 99 -1.78 -1.40 9.32
C ILE A 99 -0.93 -0.20 8.89
N GLY A 100 -1.35 1.00 9.24
CA GLY A 100 -0.61 2.21 8.91
C GLY A 100 0.81 2.21 9.46
N ARG A 101 0.99 1.84 10.71
CA ARG A 101 2.31 1.74 11.35
C ARG A 101 3.20 0.70 10.68
N CYS A 102 2.65 -0.48 10.40
CA CYS A 102 3.40 -1.56 9.75
C CYS A 102 3.81 -1.20 8.32
N VAL A 103 2.89 -0.64 7.54
CA VAL A 103 3.19 -0.26 6.14
C VAL A 103 4.23 0.85 6.09
N ARG A 104 4.14 1.87 6.96
CA ARG A 104 5.17 2.92 7.04
C ARG A 104 6.55 2.34 7.30
N SER A 105 6.64 1.45 8.28
CA SER A 105 7.91 0.83 8.66
C SER A 105 8.45 -0.06 7.54
N ALA A 106 7.61 -0.94 6.99
CA ALA A 106 8.01 -1.90 5.97
C ALA A 106 8.40 -1.21 4.65
N LEU A 107 7.62 -0.23 4.22
CA LEU A 107 7.91 0.51 2.98
C LEU A 107 9.17 1.36 3.14
N GLY A 108 9.36 2.02 4.28
CA GLY A 108 10.57 2.75 4.58
C GLY A 108 11.82 1.87 4.49
N ALA A 109 11.77 0.68 5.07
CA ALA A 109 12.86 -0.29 4.99
C ALA A 109 13.09 -0.80 3.57
N ALA A 110 12.03 -1.12 2.83
CA ALA A 110 12.13 -1.61 1.46
C ALA A 110 12.73 -0.56 0.52
N LEU A 111 12.34 0.70 0.66
CA LEU A 111 12.87 1.80 -0.17
C LEU A 111 14.33 2.12 0.16
N ALA A 112 14.78 1.85 1.37
CA ALA A 112 16.18 2.06 1.76
C ALA A 112 17.16 1.11 1.04
N HIS A 113 16.66 0.01 0.48
CA HIS A 113 17.45 -0.99 -0.26
C HIS A 113 17.31 -0.87 -1.78
N GLU A 114 16.64 0.15 -2.24
CA GLU A 114 16.46 0.36 -3.68
C GLU A 114 17.69 0.97 -4.36
#